data_82003e89ae38c46140028ad132fc4070
#
_entry.id   82003e89ae38c46140028ad132fc4070
#
_cell.length_a   1.000
_cell.length_b   1.000
_cell.length_c   1.000
_cell.angle_alpha   90.00
_cell.angle_beta   90.00
_cell.angle_gamma   90.00
#
_symmetry.space_group_name_H-M   'P 1'
#
loop_
_entity.id
_entity.type
_entity.pdbx_description
1 polymer ?
#
loop_
_entity_poly.entity_id
_entity_poly.type
_entity_poly.pdbx_seq_one_letter_code
_entity_poly.pdbx_strand_id
1 'polypeptide(L)'
;SGLLSLIKQGVTVAEIRRPAEPNAFFLDSPVQEQYEWAEDLLNRTHFNDTGVTVCILDTGVNSDHKLISPYMPTSCATVNSSWGTRDKYGHGTNMAGVVLYNDLKRHLITDVPFELNHTVESVKILEPNSPTEATLYGAVTQQAISLSEIYNPTAKHIYCMAITDPTSGLNNGQPSSWSAAIDQISSEGQKKLFIVSAGNVEEDELTMDGYPDACLNKSIEDPAQAWNALTVGAYSLDTDIQPCRETAGYSPLAQSGELSPYSSTSNGWKSQWPIKPEVVCDGGNVASDGKNLISGMDELSKLTLSKDINRRLFDTIWATSAATAQCSYLSAELMAVYPSMKPETVRALIVHSARWTTQMINQFGFPDTKNIGRKNLLRTCGYGVPNLEIAKDTLNNRVNMIIEGELQPYEKKGSSTKMKEMHIHTLPWPESVLQTLENTMVKVRVTLSYFIEPGPGQKGWKNKYRYPSSGLRFDIKRPNETIEQFQQRINKLMRDDNYQRGSSINNNWYLGSKNRDVGSIHSDVWEDTAINLAQSGVLAVYPVVGWWRERTTLKKYNSKLPYSLVVTIETPDENVDLYTPIMTKIASKVTVPIITSDDT
;
A
#
# COMPACT_ATOMS: atom_id res chain seq x y z
N SER A 1 22.08 -11.08 -20.37
CA SER A 1 23.37 -11.70 -20.76
C SER A 1 23.67 -11.55 -22.24
N GLY A 2 22.69 -11.52 -23.16
CA GLY A 2 22.88 -11.36 -24.61
C GLY A 2 23.50 -10.02 -25.03
N LEU A 3 23.11 -8.93 -24.42
CA LEU A 3 23.59 -7.58 -24.71
C LEU A 3 25.11 -7.43 -24.43
N LEU A 4 25.55 -7.94 -23.27
CA LEU A 4 26.98 -7.97 -22.90
C LEU A 4 27.81 -8.84 -23.83
N SER A 5 27.23 -9.92 -24.40
CA SER A 5 27.85 -10.76 -25.38
C SER A 5 28.07 -10.04 -26.72
N LEU A 6 27.06 -9.30 -27.20
CA LEU A 6 27.14 -8.49 -28.42
C LEU A 6 28.20 -7.38 -28.32
N ILE A 7 28.24 -6.67 -27.18
CA ILE A 7 29.23 -5.62 -26.93
C ILE A 7 30.67 -6.22 -26.91
N LYS A 8 30.85 -7.40 -26.31
CA LYS A 8 32.15 -8.09 -26.25
C LYS A 8 32.62 -8.63 -27.59
N GLN A 9 31.74 -8.88 -28.56
CA GLN A 9 32.06 -9.35 -29.88
C GLN A 9 32.53 -8.24 -30.84
N GLY A 10 32.63 -7.00 -30.38
CA GLY A 10 33.16 -5.89 -31.18
C GLY A 10 32.27 -5.46 -32.35
N VAL A 11 31.00 -5.82 -32.33
CA VAL A 11 30.02 -5.36 -33.32
C VAL A 11 29.76 -3.88 -33.06
N THR A 12 29.91 -3.06 -34.11
CA THR A 12 29.58 -1.63 -34.03
C THR A 12 28.05 -1.46 -33.92
N VAL A 13 27.57 -1.38 -32.68
CA VAL A 13 26.15 -1.16 -32.40
C VAL A 13 25.91 0.34 -32.38
N ALA A 14 25.23 0.86 -33.38
CA ALA A 14 24.93 2.29 -33.48
C ALA A 14 23.84 2.72 -32.49
N GLU A 15 22.90 1.83 -32.18
CA GLU A 15 21.81 2.08 -31.24
C GLU A 15 21.25 0.75 -30.71
N ILE A 16 20.92 0.71 -29.44
CA ILE A 16 20.20 -0.41 -28.83
C ILE A 16 18.86 0.15 -28.37
N ARG A 17 17.81 -0.19 -29.08
CA ARG A 17 16.43 0.08 -28.67
C ARG A 17 15.84 -1.19 -28.09
N ARG A 18 15.14 -1.06 -26.98
CA ARG A 18 14.26 -2.12 -26.51
C ARG A 18 13.10 -2.16 -27.51
N PRO A 19 12.77 -3.31 -28.12
CA PRO A 19 11.56 -3.38 -28.91
C PRO A 19 10.37 -3.09 -27.97
N ALA A 20 9.68 -2.01 -28.18
CA ALA A 20 8.41 -1.74 -27.54
C ALA A 20 7.36 -2.50 -28.37
N GLU A 21 7.04 -3.74 -27.96
CA GLU A 21 5.86 -4.40 -28.49
C GLU A 21 4.65 -3.63 -27.93
N PRO A 22 3.87 -2.94 -28.74
CA PRO A 22 2.69 -2.22 -28.26
C PRO A 22 1.63 -3.22 -27.78
N ASN A 23 0.77 -2.83 -26.85
CA ASN A 23 -0.34 -3.67 -26.43
C ASN A 23 -1.24 -4.06 -27.61
N ALA A 24 -1.39 -3.16 -28.58
CA ALA A 24 -2.11 -3.39 -29.83
C ALA A 24 -1.64 -4.67 -30.55
N PHE A 25 -0.35 -5.01 -30.51
CA PHE A 25 0.15 -6.25 -31.10
C PHE A 25 -0.55 -7.49 -30.55
N PHE A 26 -0.71 -7.57 -29.21
CA PHE A 26 -1.39 -8.70 -28.56
C PHE A 26 -2.90 -8.63 -28.72
N LEU A 27 -3.49 -7.43 -28.71
CA LEU A 27 -4.94 -7.22 -28.78
C LEU A 27 -5.49 -7.47 -30.19
N ASP A 28 -4.75 -7.11 -31.22
CA ASP A 28 -5.14 -7.21 -32.64
C ASP A 28 -4.76 -8.56 -33.27
N SER A 29 -3.89 -9.34 -32.60
CA SER A 29 -3.53 -10.68 -33.08
C SER A 29 -4.76 -11.59 -33.17
N PRO A 30 -4.82 -12.48 -34.18
CA PRO A 30 -5.89 -13.48 -34.25
C PRO A 30 -6.01 -14.27 -32.95
N VAL A 31 -7.24 -14.60 -32.55
CA VAL A 31 -7.50 -15.31 -31.28
C VAL A 31 -6.69 -16.60 -31.15
N GLN A 32 -6.43 -17.29 -32.26
CA GLN A 32 -5.62 -18.51 -32.26
C GLN A 32 -4.15 -18.22 -31.85
N GLU A 33 -3.57 -17.14 -32.34
CA GLU A 33 -2.21 -16.71 -31.95
C GLU A 33 -2.18 -16.28 -30.48
N GLN A 34 -3.23 -15.61 -29.98
CA GLN A 34 -3.34 -15.27 -28.56
C GLN A 34 -3.38 -16.54 -27.70
N TYR A 35 -4.01 -17.62 -28.16
CA TYR A 35 -4.00 -18.91 -27.48
C TYR A 35 -2.60 -19.54 -27.45
N GLU A 36 -1.81 -19.40 -28.51
CA GLU A 36 -0.43 -19.89 -28.59
C GLU A 36 0.47 -19.13 -27.60
N TRP A 37 0.36 -17.81 -27.52
CA TRP A 37 1.04 -16.98 -26.52
C TRP A 37 0.67 -17.38 -25.09
N ALA A 38 -0.62 -17.60 -24.82
CA ALA A 38 -1.07 -18.03 -23.52
C ALA A 38 -0.55 -19.42 -23.14
N GLU A 39 -0.48 -20.35 -24.09
CA GLU A 39 0.04 -21.70 -23.87
C GLU A 39 1.55 -21.69 -23.59
N ASP A 40 2.31 -20.89 -24.33
CA ASP A 40 3.73 -20.71 -24.10
C ASP A 40 3.98 -20.16 -22.67
N LEU A 41 3.26 -19.14 -22.24
CA LEU A 41 3.37 -18.59 -20.90
C LEU A 41 3.03 -19.65 -19.83
N LEU A 42 1.96 -20.43 -20.02
CA LEU A 42 1.60 -21.52 -19.08
C LEU A 42 2.72 -22.56 -18.96
N ASN A 43 3.31 -22.97 -20.08
CA ASN A 43 4.40 -23.96 -20.11
C ASN A 43 5.66 -23.47 -19.37
N ARG A 44 5.85 -22.17 -19.26
CA ARG A 44 6.98 -21.53 -18.56
C ARG A 44 6.63 -21.11 -17.12
N THR A 45 5.37 -21.22 -16.71
CA THR A 45 4.94 -20.82 -15.38
C THR A 45 5.15 -21.96 -14.39
N HIS A 46 5.96 -21.70 -13.37
CA HIS A 46 6.16 -22.58 -12.22
C HIS A 46 5.28 -22.11 -11.07
N PHE A 47 4.27 -22.89 -10.76
CA PHE A 47 3.35 -22.59 -9.66
C PHE A 47 3.83 -23.21 -8.36
N ASN A 48 3.96 -22.38 -7.32
CA ASN A 48 4.27 -22.78 -5.95
C ASN A 48 3.05 -22.53 -5.08
N ASP A 49 2.42 -23.59 -4.58
CA ASP A 49 1.29 -23.44 -3.66
C ASP A 49 1.79 -23.07 -2.27
N THR A 50 1.64 -21.79 -1.92
CA THR A 50 2.03 -21.23 -0.62
C THR A 50 0.86 -21.10 0.35
N GLY A 51 -0.35 -21.46 -0.09
CA GLY A 51 -1.60 -21.24 0.63
C GLY A 51 -2.04 -19.77 0.69
N VAL A 52 -1.41 -18.88 -0.10
CA VAL A 52 -1.80 -17.48 -0.24
C VAL A 52 -2.77 -17.33 -1.39
N THR A 53 -3.85 -16.60 -1.18
CA THR A 53 -4.83 -16.31 -2.23
C THR A 53 -5.26 -14.84 -2.20
N VAL A 54 -5.45 -14.26 -3.37
CA VAL A 54 -6.04 -12.92 -3.51
C VAL A 54 -7.52 -13.09 -3.85
N CYS A 55 -8.38 -12.64 -2.94
CA CYS A 55 -9.83 -12.63 -3.15
C CYS A 55 -10.25 -11.31 -3.82
N ILE A 56 -10.73 -11.40 -5.04
CA ILE A 56 -11.21 -10.27 -5.84
C ILE A 56 -12.68 -10.03 -5.53
N LEU A 57 -12.96 -8.86 -4.94
CA LEU A 57 -14.31 -8.38 -4.62
C LEU A 57 -14.76 -7.41 -5.70
N ASP A 58 -15.44 -7.93 -6.74
CA ASP A 58 -15.71 -7.18 -7.97
C ASP A 58 -16.97 -7.69 -8.71
N THR A 59 -17.01 -7.51 -10.02
CA THR A 59 -18.10 -7.95 -10.94
C THR A 59 -18.11 -9.45 -11.22
N GLY A 60 -17.27 -10.24 -10.56
CA GLY A 60 -16.99 -11.65 -10.83
C GLY A 60 -15.69 -11.84 -11.62
N VAL A 61 -15.31 -13.08 -11.90
CA VAL A 61 -14.15 -13.45 -12.72
C VAL A 61 -14.56 -14.56 -13.69
N ASN A 62 -14.09 -14.51 -14.94
CA ASN A 62 -14.27 -15.59 -15.88
C ASN A 62 -13.22 -16.70 -15.64
N SER A 63 -13.59 -17.67 -14.81
CA SER A 63 -12.74 -18.80 -14.41
C SER A 63 -12.36 -19.75 -15.56
N ASP A 64 -13.06 -19.68 -16.70
CA ASP A 64 -12.77 -20.52 -17.88
C ASP A 64 -11.58 -20.00 -18.69
N HIS A 65 -11.06 -18.81 -18.36
CA HIS A 65 -9.89 -18.25 -19.04
C HIS A 65 -8.66 -19.11 -18.83
N LYS A 66 -7.95 -19.47 -19.93
CA LYS A 66 -6.80 -20.39 -19.93
C LYS A 66 -5.71 -20.00 -18.92
N LEU A 67 -5.42 -18.71 -18.79
CA LEU A 67 -4.43 -18.16 -17.85
C LEU A 67 -4.96 -17.95 -16.42
N ILE A 68 -6.25 -18.16 -16.15
CA ILE A 68 -6.84 -18.05 -14.81
C ILE A 68 -7.14 -19.43 -14.23
N SER A 69 -7.74 -20.31 -15.04
CA SER A 69 -8.25 -21.60 -14.62
C SER A 69 -7.28 -22.45 -13.78
N PRO A 70 -5.98 -22.57 -14.10
CA PRO A 70 -5.05 -23.36 -13.31
C PRO A 70 -4.78 -22.80 -11.91
N TYR A 71 -4.99 -21.49 -11.71
CA TYR A 71 -4.65 -20.74 -10.49
C TYR A 71 -5.87 -20.23 -9.71
N MET A 72 -7.06 -20.77 -10.06
CA MET A 72 -8.30 -20.52 -9.36
C MET A 72 -8.91 -21.85 -8.87
N PRO A 73 -8.34 -22.47 -7.83
CA PRO A 73 -8.71 -23.84 -7.39
C PRO A 73 -10.09 -23.88 -6.70
N THR A 74 -10.57 -22.74 -6.23
CA THR A 74 -11.89 -22.63 -5.58
C THR A 74 -12.89 -21.99 -6.51
N SER A 75 -14.15 -22.42 -6.40
CA SER A 75 -15.24 -21.85 -7.19
C SER A 75 -15.46 -20.37 -6.83
N CYS A 76 -15.76 -19.56 -7.85
CA CYS A 76 -16.27 -18.22 -7.64
C CYS A 76 -17.54 -18.21 -6.79
N ALA A 77 -17.68 -17.22 -5.91
CA ALA A 77 -18.87 -16.99 -5.10
C ALA A 77 -19.60 -15.71 -5.52
N THR A 78 -20.81 -15.51 -5.02
CA THR A 78 -21.59 -14.29 -5.22
C THR A 78 -22.43 -13.98 -3.99
N VAL A 79 -22.55 -12.71 -3.64
CA VAL A 79 -23.42 -12.27 -2.53
C VAL A 79 -24.91 -12.35 -2.87
N ASN A 80 -25.25 -12.48 -4.15
CA ASN A 80 -26.62 -12.66 -4.61
C ASN A 80 -26.68 -13.76 -5.66
N SER A 81 -27.31 -14.88 -5.31
CA SER A 81 -27.38 -16.07 -6.17
C SER A 81 -28.03 -15.82 -7.54
N SER A 82 -28.89 -14.81 -7.66
CA SER A 82 -29.54 -14.47 -8.93
C SER A 82 -28.60 -13.88 -9.97
N TRP A 83 -27.43 -13.36 -9.56
CA TRP A 83 -26.45 -12.75 -10.46
C TRP A 83 -25.58 -13.79 -11.18
N GLY A 84 -25.43 -14.99 -10.57
CA GLY A 84 -24.37 -15.92 -10.93
C GLY A 84 -22.98 -15.39 -10.59
N THR A 85 -21.96 -16.18 -10.86
CA THR A 85 -20.55 -15.83 -10.50
C THR A 85 -19.75 -15.28 -11.67
N ARG A 86 -20.27 -15.46 -12.90
CA ARG A 86 -19.57 -15.07 -14.13
C ARG A 86 -19.44 -13.54 -14.23
N ASP A 87 -18.28 -13.10 -14.67
CA ASP A 87 -18.05 -11.71 -15.02
C ASP A 87 -18.70 -11.35 -16.37
N LYS A 88 -19.74 -10.53 -16.34
CA LYS A 88 -20.45 -10.05 -17.54
C LYS A 88 -19.84 -8.75 -18.08
N TYR A 89 -19.06 -8.04 -17.28
CA TYR A 89 -18.57 -6.68 -17.58
C TYR A 89 -17.10 -6.67 -17.97
N GLY A 90 -16.30 -7.54 -17.36
CA GLY A 90 -14.87 -7.72 -17.66
C GLY A 90 -13.95 -7.19 -16.59
N HIS A 91 -14.41 -6.27 -15.74
CA HIS A 91 -13.55 -5.59 -14.79
C HIS A 91 -12.88 -6.54 -13.81
N GLY A 92 -13.62 -7.45 -13.16
CA GLY A 92 -13.03 -8.42 -12.25
C GLY A 92 -12.08 -9.41 -12.93
N THR A 93 -12.35 -9.78 -14.20
CA THR A 93 -11.45 -10.63 -15.01
C THR A 93 -10.16 -9.88 -15.36
N ASN A 94 -10.27 -8.60 -15.73
CA ASN A 94 -9.10 -7.74 -15.95
C ASN A 94 -8.25 -7.62 -14.68
N MET A 95 -8.88 -7.43 -13.51
CA MET A 95 -8.22 -7.41 -12.21
C MET A 95 -7.46 -8.72 -11.95
N ALA A 96 -8.09 -9.88 -12.23
CA ALA A 96 -7.48 -11.19 -12.03
C ALA A 96 -6.19 -11.36 -12.85
N GLY A 97 -6.16 -10.84 -14.08
CA GLY A 97 -4.96 -10.86 -14.92
C GLY A 97 -3.79 -10.11 -14.30
N VAL A 98 -4.02 -8.92 -13.78
CA VAL A 98 -2.96 -8.13 -13.12
C VAL A 98 -2.57 -8.75 -11.77
N VAL A 99 -3.52 -9.26 -11.01
CA VAL A 99 -3.26 -9.96 -9.74
C VAL A 99 -2.38 -11.20 -9.94
N LEU A 100 -2.55 -11.94 -11.03
CA LEU A 100 -1.74 -13.15 -11.31
C LEU A 100 -0.39 -12.83 -11.93
N TYR A 101 -0.34 -11.90 -12.87
CA TYR A 101 0.81 -11.71 -13.74
C TYR A 101 1.54 -10.36 -13.58
N ASN A 102 0.98 -9.42 -12.84
CA ASN A 102 1.51 -8.06 -12.63
C ASN A 102 1.76 -7.31 -13.95
N ASP A 103 2.79 -7.68 -14.69
CA ASP A 103 3.15 -7.15 -16.01
C ASP A 103 3.06 -8.28 -17.04
N LEU A 104 1.83 -8.58 -17.50
CA LEU A 104 1.55 -9.65 -18.43
C LEU A 104 2.34 -9.46 -19.75
N LYS A 105 2.41 -8.23 -20.26
CA LYS A 105 3.17 -7.90 -21.48
C LYS A 105 4.62 -8.35 -21.39
N ARG A 106 5.28 -8.05 -20.28
CA ARG A 106 6.67 -8.47 -20.06
C ARG A 106 6.82 -10.00 -20.09
N HIS A 107 5.87 -10.72 -19.51
CA HIS A 107 5.92 -12.19 -19.51
C HIS A 107 5.66 -12.80 -20.88
N LEU A 108 4.83 -12.17 -21.71
CA LEU A 108 4.58 -12.64 -23.08
C LEU A 108 5.77 -12.41 -24.01
N ILE A 109 6.51 -11.31 -23.88
CA ILE A 109 7.64 -10.96 -24.75
C ILE A 109 8.99 -11.57 -24.34
N THR A 110 9.06 -12.38 -23.29
CA THR A 110 10.29 -12.98 -22.78
C THR A 110 10.17 -14.49 -22.66
N ASP A 111 11.27 -15.21 -22.85
CA ASP A 111 11.34 -16.68 -22.67
C ASP A 111 11.73 -17.07 -21.23
N VAL A 112 11.75 -16.11 -20.29
CA VAL A 112 12.18 -16.36 -18.92
C VAL A 112 11.07 -17.12 -18.18
N PRO A 113 11.40 -18.20 -17.43
CA PRO A 113 10.46 -18.84 -16.54
C PRO A 113 9.81 -17.84 -15.56
N PHE A 114 8.54 -18.02 -15.32
CA PHE A 114 7.76 -17.18 -14.41
C PHE A 114 7.37 -17.98 -13.16
N GLU A 115 7.72 -17.46 -11.99
CA GLU A 115 7.33 -18.05 -10.70
C GLU A 115 6.03 -17.41 -10.22
N LEU A 116 4.99 -18.21 -10.00
CA LEU A 116 3.70 -17.77 -9.44
C LEU A 116 3.51 -18.41 -8.06
N ASN A 117 3.37 -17.59 -7.03
CA ASN A 117 3.40 -18.01 -5.63
C ASN A 117 2.06 -17.85 -4.90
N HIS A 118 0.97 -17.57 -5.60
CA HIS A 118 -0.36 -17.39 -5.03
C HIS A 118 -1.45 -17.76 -6.03
N THR A 119 -2.65 -17.94 -5.51
CA THR A 119 -3.86 -18.20 -6.28
C THR A 119 -4.79 -16.99 -6.26
N VAL A 120 -5.84 -17.02 -7.08
CA VAL A 120 -6.94 -16.06 -7.04
C VAL A 120 -8.25 -16.77 -6.70
N GLU A 121 -9.15 -16.05 -6.08
CA GLU A 121 -10.55 -16.39 -5.94
C GLU A 121 -11.41 -15.14 -6.18
N SER A 122 -12.70 -15.31 -6.36
CA SER A 122 -13.60 -14.20 -6.63
C SER A 122 -14.89 -14.32 -5.84
N VAL A 123 -15.28 -13.21 -5.21
CA VAL A 123 -16.64 -13.04 -4.72
C VAL A 123 -17.27 -11.87 -5.46
N LYS A 124 -18.29 -12.16 -6.27
CA LYS A 124 -19.04 -11.15 -7.00
C LYS A 124 -19.90 -10.34 -6.04
N ILE A 125 -19.58 -9.04 -5.91
CA ILE A 125 -20.28 -8.10 -5.02
C ILE A 125 -21.02 -7.00 -5.77
N LEU A 126 -20.79 -6.90 -7.08
CA LEU A 126 -21.38 -5.88 -7.94
C LEU A 126 -22.01 -6.51 -9.20
N GLU A 127 -23.24 -6.11 -9.48
CA GLU A 127 -23.92 -6.35 -10.75
C GLU A 127 -24.45 -4.99 -11.25
N PRO A 128 -23.82 -4.34 -12.23
CA PRO A 128 -24.15 -2.97 -12.65
C PRO A 128 -25.60 -2.73 -13.05
N ASN A 129 -26.28 -3.75 -13.58
CA ASN A 129 -27.71 -3.65 -13.91
C ASN A 129 -28.65 -3.92 -12.72
N SER A 130 -28.10 -4.18 -11.54
CA SER A 130 -28.85 -4.40 -10.30
C SER A 130 -28.08 -3.77 -9.13
N PRO A 131 -27.99 -2.44 -9.09
CA PRO A 131 -27.16 -1.75 -8.13
C PRO A 131 -27.59 -2.02 -6.69
N THR A 132 -26.64 -2.26 -5.82
CA THR A 132 -26.82 -2.33 -4.38
C THR A 132 -27.00 -0.92 -3.82
N GLU A 133 -27.94 -0.74 -2.90
CA GLU A 133 -28.03 0.55 -2.18
C GLU A 133 -26.75 0.82 -1.41
N ALA A 134 -26.21 2.03 -1.49
CA ALA A 134 -24.96 2.43 -0.86
C ALA A 134 -24.92 2.16 0.66
N THR A 135 -26.07 2.24 1.34
CA THR A 135 -26.23 1.91 2.75
C THR A 135 -25.95 0.44 3.10
N LEU A 136 -25.98 -0.46 2.12
CA LEU A 136 -25.77 -1.89 2.29
C LEU A 136 -24.35 -2.36 1.96
N TYR A 137 -23.49 -1.53 1.38
CA TYR A 137 -22.15 -1.93 0.95
C TYR A 137 -21.28 -2.53 2.08
N GLY A 138 -21.40 -2.03 3.31
CA GLY A 138 -20.71 -2.62 4.46
C GLY A 138 -21.16 -4.04 4.76
N ALA A 139 -22.48 -4.31 4.69
CA ALA A 139 -23.04 -5.65 4.89
C ALA A 139 -22.68 -6.60 3.75
N VAL A 140 -22.71 -6.12 2.51
CA VAL A 140 -22.29 -6.87 1.32
C VAL A 140 -20.83 -7.28 1.43
N THR A 141 -19.95 -6.36 1.86
CA THR A 141 -18.53 -6.65 2.09
C THR A 141 -18.36 -7.73 3.18
N GLN A 142 -19.07 -7.61 4.31
CA GLN A 142 -19.02 -8.62 5.38
C GLN A 142 -19.49 -10.00 4.88
N GLN A 143 -20.56 -10.05 4.09
CA GLN A 143 -21.05 -11.29 3.49
C GLN A 143 -20.01 -11.90 2.53
N ALA A 144 -19.38 -11.07 1.70
CA ALA A 144 -18.35 -11.51 0.75
C ALA A 144 -17.16 -12.16 1.45
N ILE A 145 -16.69 -11.55 2.55
CA ILE A 145 -15.61 -12.11 3.38
C ILE A 145 -16.01 -13.45 3.98
N SER A 146 -17.22 -13.54 4.51
CA SER A 146 -17.73 -14.80 5.08
C SER A 146 -17.82 -15.91 4.02
N LEU A 147 -18.20 -15.58 2.79
CA LEU A 147 -18.24 -16.54 1.68
C LEU A 147 -16.84 -17.04 1.31
N SER A 148 -15.85 -16.15 1.18
CA SER A 148 -14.48 -16.56 0.86
C SER A 148 -13.89 -17.47 1.95
N GLU A 149 -14.11 -17.16 3.22
CA GLU A 149 -13.67 -18.00 4.34
C GLU A 149 -14.37 -19.35 4.43
N ILE A 150 -15.64 -19.45 3.99
CA ILE A 150 -16.37 -20.72 3.92
C ILE A 150 -15.85 -21.59 2.76
N TYR A 151 -15.60 -21.00 1.60
CA TYR A 151 -15.17 -21.76 0.42
C TYR A 151 -13.68 -22.12 0.48
N ASN A 152 -12.85 -21.31 1.13
CA ASN A 152 -11.42 -21.54 1.24
C ASN A 152 -10.88 -21.24 2.66
N PRO A 153 -11.27 -22.06 3.67
CA PRO A 153 -11.04 -21.77 5.09
C PRO A 153 -9.57 -21.85 5.52
N THR A 154 -8.71 -22.46 4.73
CA THR A 154 -7.27 -22.64 5.03
C THR A 154 -6.38 -21.62 4.36
N ALA A 155 -6.91 -20.87 3.40
CA ALA A 155 -6.14 -19.87 2.67
C ALA A 155 -5.80 -18.65 3.53
N LYS A 156 -4.68 -18.02 3.19
CA LYS A 156 -4.28 -16.70 3.68
C LYS A 156 -4.76 -15.66 2.70
N HIS A 157 -5.88 -15.03 3.04
CA HIS A 157 -6.55 -14.11 2.14
C HIS A 157 -5.95 -12.71 2.17
N ILE A 158 -5.77 -12.15 0.96
CA ILE A 158 -5.63 -10.71 0.70
C ILE A 158 -6.88 -10.30 -0.08
N TYR A 159 -7.59 -9.29 0.40
CA TYR A 159 -8.82 -8.82 -0.25
C TYR A 159 -8.53 -7.64 -1.16
N CYS A 160 -8.71 -7.85 -2.47
CA CYS A 160 -8.55 -6.82 -3.51
C CYS A 160 -9.92 -6.26 -3.87
N MET A 161 -10.13 -4.95 -3.65
CA MET A 161 -11.40 -4.29 -3.90
C MET A 161 -11.17 -2.98 -4.65
N ALA A 162 -11.49 -2.97 -5.95
CA ALA A 162 -11.35 -1.80 -6.82
C ALA A 162 -12.71 -1.16 -7.17
N ILE A 163 -13.65 -1.26 -6.23
CA ILE A 163 -14.98 -0.66 -6.33
C ILE A 163 -15.08 0.47 -5.32
N THR A 164 -15.50 1.64 -5.77
CA THR A 164 -15.68 2.85 -4.96
C THR A 164 -17.03 3.50 -5.22
N ASP A 165 -17.50 4.31 -4.26
CA ASP A 165 -18.70 5.12 -4.41
C ASP A 165 -18.31 6.61 -4.42
N PRO A 166 -18.33 7.28 -5.59
CA PRO A 166 -18.03 8.70 -5.72
C PRO A 166 -19.13 9.58 -5.13
N THR A 167 -20.32 9.04 -4.88
CA THR A 167 -21.52 9.80 -4.47
C THR A 167 -21.67 9.97 -2.96
N SER A 168 -20.78 9.35 -2.17
CA SER A 168 -20.89 9.34 -0.68
C SER A 168 -20.86 10.73 -0.04
N GLY A 169 -20.40 11.77 -0.73
CA GLY A 169 -20.31 13.17 -0.26
C GLY A 169 -19.30 13.40 0.87
N LEU A 170 -18.49 12.39 1.23
CA LEU A 170 -17.54 12.45 2.34
C LEU A 170 -16.15 12.89 1.88
N ASN A 171 -16.00 14.17 1.52
CA ASN A 171 -14.79 14.73 0.91
C ASN A 171 -13.74 15.24 1.91
N ASN A 172 -13.83 14.89 3.21
CA ASN A 172 -13.00 15.47 4.24
C ASN A 172 -12.16 14.45 5.05
N GLY A 173 -12.20 13.17 4.67
CA GLY A 173 -11.51 12.06 5.33
C GLY A 173 -12.25 11.44 6.51
N GLN A 174 -13.48 11.86 6.77
CA GLN A 174 -14.32 11.27 7.82
C GLN A 174 -14.75 9.85 7.41
N PRO A 175 -14.73 8.87 8.32
CA PRO A 175 -15.17 7.50 8.01
C PRO A 175 -16.64 7.45 7.60
N SER A 176 -16.92 6.66 6.56
CA SER A 176 -18.27 6.26 6.15
C SER A 176 -18.75 5.04 6.96
N SER A 177 -19.98 4.60 6.72
CA SER A 177 -20.46 3.31 7.23
C SER A 177 -19.73 2.14 6.59
N TRP A 178 -19.39 2.26 5.30
CA TRP A 178 -18.68 1.23 4.56
C TRP A 178 -17.21 1.13 4.98
N SER A 179 -16.48 2.24 5.02
CA SER A 179 -15.10 2.24 5.51
C SER A 179 -14.98 1.77 6.96
N ALA A 180 -15.97 2.11 7.82
CA ALA A 180 -16.02 1.62 9.19
C ALA A 180 -16.27 0.10 9.26
N ALA A 181 -17.08 -0.47 8.36
CA ALA A 181 -17.25 -1.91 8.25
C ALA A 181 -15.93 -2.61 7.86
N ILE A 182 -15.19 -2.07 6.90
CA ILE A 182 -13.86 -2.58 6.53
C ILE A 182 -12.90 -2.53 7.73
N ASP A 183 -12.87 -1.41 8.47
CA ASP A 183 -12.03 -1.28 9.65
C ASP A 183 -12.39 -2.30 10.74
N GLN A 184 -13.69 -2.56 10.93
CA GLN A 184 -14.19 -3.56 11.86
C GLN A 184 -13.75 -4.97 11.43
N ILE A 185 -14.00 -5.35 10.18
CA ILE A 185 -13.65 -6.66 9.62
C ILE A 185 -12.12 -6.88 9.70
N SER A 186 -11.33 -5.87 9.37
CA SER A 186 -9.86 -5.94 9.43
C SER A 186 -9.33 -6.14 10.85
N SER A 187 -10.02 -5.58 11.86
CA SER A 187 -9.56 -5.57 13.24
C SER A 187 -10.08 -6.74 14.09
N GLU A 188 -11.12 -7.45 13.66
CA GLU A 188 -11.73 -8.55 14.38
C GLU A 188 -11.10 -9.91 14.08
N GLY A 189 -11.13 -10.83 15.06
CA GLY A 189 -10.70 -12.22 14.90
C GLY A 189 -9.31 -12.34 14.29
N GLN A 190 -9.19 -13.15 13.24
CA GLN A 190 -8.00 -13.22 12.40
C GLN A 190 -7.96 -11.94 11.53
N LYS A 191 -6.88 -11.18 11.68
CA LYS A 191 -6.71 -9.91 10.97
C LYS A 191 -6.73 -10.09 9.45
N LYS A 192 -7.29 -9.12 8.74
CA LYS A 192 -7.48 -9.17 7.29
C LYS A 192 -6.89 -7.94 6.60
N LEU A 193 -6.13 -8.16 5.53
CA LEU A 193 -5.58 -7.09 4.71
C LEU A 193 -6.51 -6.79 3.53
N PHE A 194 -7.01 -5.57 3.47
CA PHE A 194 -7.73 -5.02 2.33
C PHE A 194 -6.83 -4.10 1.52
N ILE A 195 -6.78 -4.31 0.22
CA ILE A 195 -6.17 -3.42 -0.77
C ILE A 195 -7.31 -2.77 -1.53
N VAL A 196 -7.42 -1.45 -1.44
CA VAL A 196 -8.59 -0.70 -1.93
C VAL A 196 -8.15 0.41 -2.87
N SER A 197 -8.86 0.60 -3.98
CA SER A 197 -8.60 1.70 -4.91
C SER A 197 -8.94 3.06 -4.31
N ALA A 198 -8.16 4.09 -4.65
CA ALA A 198 -8.38 5.45 -4.16
C ALA A 198 -9.63 6.13 -4.73
N GLY A 199 -10.11 5.67 -5.88
CA GLY A 199 -11.10 6.34 -6.71
C GLY A 199 -10.46 7.11 -7.85
N ASN A 200 -11.26 7.53 -8.82
CA ASN A 200 -10.78 8.05 -10.09
C ASN A 200 -11.23 9.48 -10.35
N VAL A 201 -10.38 10.22 -11.05
CA VAL A 201 -10.72 11.49 -11.70
C VAL A 201 -11.31 11.17 -13.06
N GLU A 202 -12.48 11.73 -13.36
CA GLU A 202 -13.16 11.53 -14.64
C GLU A 202 -12.70 12.54 -15.70
N GLU A 203 -12.96 12.25 -16.99
CA GLU A 203 -12.51 13.11 -18.11
C GLU A 203 -13.09 14.52 -18.06
N ASP A 204 -14.33 14.68 -17.59
CA ASP A 204 -14.97 15.98 -17.44
C ASP A 204 -14.29 16.81 -16.34
N GLU A 205 -13.88 16.18 -15.22
CA GLU A 205 -13.11 16.85 -14.17
C GLU A 205 -11.72 17.27 -14.68
N LEU A 206 -11.04 16.41 -15.45
CA LEU A 206 -9.76 16.75 -16.09
C LEU A 206 -9.90 17.88 -17.11
N THR A 207 -11.02 17.93 -17.83
CA THR A 207 -11.30 18.99 -18.82
C THR A 207 -11.58 20.32 -18.14
N MET A 208 -12.28 20.33 -16.99
CA MET A 208 -12.63 21.56 -16.27
C MET A 208 -11.45 22.15 -15.50
N ASP A 209 -10.74 21.33 -14.74
CA ASP A 209 -9.72 21.78 -13.78
C ASP A 209 -8.29 21.68 -14.34
N GLY A 210 -8.09 20.82 -15.36
CA GLY A 210 -6.77 20.52 -15.90
C GLY A 210 -5.94 19.59 -15.00
N TYR A 211 -4.90 18.99 -15.60
CA TYR A 211 -3.94 18.16 -14.89
C TYR A 211 -2.75 19.02 -14.42
N PRO A 212 -2.24 18.89 -13.19
CA PRO A 212 -2.65 17.94 -12.14
C PRO A 212 -3.72 18.45 -11.16
N ASP A 213 -4.29 19.64 -11.36
CA ASP A 213 -5.20 20.28 -10.41
C ASP A 213 -6.48 19.46 -10.19
N ALA A 214 -7.01 18.80 -11.23
CA ALA A 214 -8.15 17.88 -11.10
C ALA A 214 -7.87 16.78 -10.06
N CYS A 215 -6.67 16.18 -10.07
CA CYS A 215 -6.28 15.17 -9.10
C CYS A 215 -6.17 15.74 -7.67
N LEU A 216 -5.70 16.98 -7.52
CA LEU A 216 -5.59 17.65 -6.22
C LEU A 216 -6.96 18.02 -5.63
N ASN A 217 -7.93 18.30 -6.48
CA ASN A 217 -9.30 18.66 -6.12
C ASN A 217 -10.18 17.42 -5.88
N LYS A 218 -9.92 16.30 -6.57
CA LYS A 218 -10.66 15.05 -6.40
C LYS A 218 -10.31 14.37 -5.08
N SER A 219 -11.31 14.24 -4.23
CA SER A 219 -11.15 13.54 -2.95
C SER A 219 -11.16 12.02 -3.16
N ILE A 220 -10.41 11.32 -2.31
CA ILE A 220 -10.51 9.86 -2.14
C ILE A 220 -11.98 9.45 -1.98
N GLU A 221 -12.40 8.42 -2.69
CA GLU A 221 -13.76 7.91 -2.72
C GLU A 221 -14.01 6.86 -1.62
N ASP A 222 -15.28 6.69 -1.23
CA ASP A 222 -15.70 5.67 -0.27
C ASP A 222 -15.55 4.26 -0.89
N PRO A 223 -14.95 3.28 -0.19
CA PRO A 223 -14.56 3.23 1.23
C PRO A 223 -13.06 3.44 1.48
N ALA A 224 -12.34 4.02 0.55
CA ALA A 224 -10.89 4.10 0.60
C ALA A 224 -10.33 4.98 1.73
N GLN A 225 -11.17 5.71 2.46
CA GLN A 225 -10.80 6.40 3.70
C GLN A 225 -10.68 5.46 4.92
N ALA A 226 -10.92 4.16 4.77
CA ALA A 226 -10.74 3.17 5.84
C ALA A 226 -9.31 3.22 6.41
N TRP A 227 -9.18 3.20 7.74
CA TRP A 227 -7.89 3.34 8.43
C TRP A 227 -7.01 2.09 8.27
N ASN A 228 -7.63 0.91 8.28
CA ASN A 228 -6.92 -0.37 8.28
C ASN A 228 -6.61 -0.88 6.87
N ALA A 229 -7.35 -0.44 5.85
CA ALA A 229 -7.07 -0.78 4.47
C ALA A 229 -5.78 -0.11 3.97
N LEU A 230 -5.12 -0.73 3.02
CA LEU A 230 -4.08 -0.13 2.19
C LEU A 230 -4.76 0.46 0.95
N THR A 231 -4.84 1.78 0.90
CA THR A 231 -5.45 2.50 -0.23
C THR A 231 -4.40 2.79 -1.28
N VAL A 232 -4.71 2.47 -2.53
CA VAL A 232 -3.77 2.56 -3.65
C VAL A 232 -4.25 3.62 -4.64
N GLY A 233 -3.42 4.64 -4.85
CA GLY A 233 -3.54 5.59 -5.93
C GLY A 233 -2.77 5.13 -7.17
N ALA A 234 -2.75 5.96 -8.18
CA ALA A 234 -2.10 5.64 -9.45
C ALA A 234 -0.97 6.60 -9.81
N TYR A 235 0.10 6.08 -10.41
CA TYR A 235 1.11 6.87 -11.13
C TYR A 235 1.20 6.38 -12.57
N SER A 236 1.79 7.17 -13.46
CA SER A 236 1.95 6.83 -14.87
C SER A 236 3.35 6.30 -15.14
N LEU A 237 3.44 5.14 -15.79
CA LEU A 237 4.71 4.55 -16.22
C LEU A 237 4.88 4.65 -17.72
N ASP A 238 3.88 4.19 -18.50
CA ASP A 238 3.91 4.18 -19.95
C ASP A 238 3.51 5.54 -20.53
N THR A 239 4.31 6.02 -21.49
CA THR A 239 4.14 7.33 -22.16
C THR A 239 4.32 7.24 -23.68
N ASP A 240 4.59 6.05 -24.20
CA ASP A 240 4.83 5.85 -25.63
C ASP A 240 3.52 5.57 -26.37
N ILE A 241 3.09 6.53 -27.17
CA ILE A 241 1.96 6.38 -28.08
C ILE A 241 2.50 6.09 -29.48
N GLN A 242 2.14 4.96 -30.05
CA GLN A 242 2.55 4.61 -31.41
C GLN A 242 1.82 5.50 -32.41
N PRO A 243 2.53 6.19 -33.29
CA PRO A 243 1.91 7.10 -34.23
C PRO A 243 1.12 6.32 -35.30
N CYS A 244 -0.19 6.45 -35.29
CA CYS A 244 -1.08 6.00 -36.34
C CYS A 244 -2.02 7.15 -36.74
N ARG A 245 -2.90 6.94 -37.72
CA ARG A 245 -3.83 7.99 -38.19
C ARG A 245 -4.78 8.43 -37.08
N GLU A 246 -5.16 7.53 -36.19
CA GLU A 246 -6.14 7.76 -35.11
C GLU A 246 -5.51 8.44 -33.90
N THR A 247 -4.22 8.20 -33.66
CA THR A 247 -3.46 8.76 -32.53
C THR A 247 -2.60 9.97 -32.92
N ALA A 248 -2.66 10.38 -34.19
CA ALA A 248 -1.86 11.50 -34.67
C ALA A 248 -2.19 12.81 -33.93
N GLY A 249 -1.16 13.38 -33.27
CA GLY A 249 -1.28 14.63 -32.50
C GLY A 249 -1.58 14.42 -31.03
N TYR A 250 -1.83 13.19 -30.56
CA TYR A 250 -1.98 12.88 -29.16
C TYR A 250 -0.62 12.67 -28.48
N SER A 251 -0.53 13.10 -27.25
CA SER A 251 0.61 12.89 -26.35
C SER A 251 0.11 12.48 -24.95
N PRO A 252 0.92 11.77 -24.15
CA PRO A 252 0.55 11.45 -22.78
C PRO A 252 0.42 12.72 -21.95
N LEU A 253 -0.60 12.78 -21.10
CA LEU A 253 -0.88 13.94 -20.25
C LEU A 253 0.12 14.05 -19.10
N ALA A 254 0.46 12.92 -18.45
CA ALA A 254 1.48 12.84 -17.43
C ALA A 254 2.80 12.29 -18.01
N GLN A 255 3.94 12.77 -17.48
CA GLN A 255 5.24 12.19 -17.80
C GLN A 255 5.43 10.86 -17.05
N SER A 256 6.33 10.00 -17.56
CA SER A 256 6.68 8.75 -16.86
C SER A 256 7.20 9.05 -15.47
N GLY A 257 6.60 8.44 -14.45
CA GLY A 257 6.92 8.65 -13.04
C GLY A 257 6.12 9.75 -12.34
N GLU A 258 5.25 10.49 -13.03
CA GLU A 258 4.33 11.45 -12.42
C GLU A 258 3.07 10.76 -11.86
N LEU A 259 2.28 11.50 -11.06
CA LEU A 259 0.95 11.06 -10.65
C LEU A 259 0.10 10.77 -11.89
N SER A 260 -0.63 9.66 -11.89
CA SER A 260 -1.56 9.38 -12.98
C SER A 260 -2.73 10.38 -12.99
N PRO A 261 -3.18 10.84 -14.17
CA PRO A 261 -4.35 11.71 -14.28
C PRO A 261 -5.63 11.12 -13.68
N TYR A 262 -5.67 9.81 -13.48
CA TYR A 262 -6.80 9.12 -12.85
C TYR A 262 -6.83 9.22 -11.33
N SER A 263 -5.71 9.54 -10.64
CA SER A 263 -5.57 9.30 -9.21
C SER A 263 -6.29 10.34 -8.36
N SER A 264 -7.23 9.91 -7.51
CA SER A 264 -7.79 10.72 -6.44
C SER A 264 -6.78 10.92 -5.30
N THR A 265 -6.95 11.97 -4.48
CA THR A 265 -6.00 12.36 -3.43
C THR A 265 -6.67 12.74 -2.12
N SER A 266 -5.93 12.76 -1.02
CA SER A 266 -6.41 13.30 0.27
C SER A 266 -5.93 14.73 0.54
N ASN A 267 -5.54 15.46 -0.51
CA ASN A 267 -4.96 16.79 -0.38
C ASN A 267 -5.89 17.79 0.35
N GLY A 268 -7.19 17.74 0.08
CA GLY A 268 -8.20 18.57 0.72
C GLY A 268 -8.61 18.14 2.13
N TRP A 269 -8.10 17.02 2.66
CA TRP A 269 -8.55 16.50 3.95
C TRP A 269 -8.00 17.28 5.14
N LYS A 270 -8.78 17.30 6.23
CA LYS A 270 -8.31 17.83 7.52
C LYS A 270 -7.14 16.98 8.06
N SER A 271 -6.17 17.62 8.68
CA SER A 271 -4.90 17.03 9.11
C SER A 271 -5.02 15.87 10.10
N GLN A 272 -6.16 15.72 10.80
CA GLN A 272 -6.38 14.62 11.75
C GLN A 272 -6.74 13.29 11.09
N TRP A 273 -7.18 13.30 9.85
CA TRP A 273 -7.58 12.08 9.13
C TRP A 273 -6.39 11.40 8.47
N PRO A 274 -6.47 10.09 8.20
CA PRO A 274 -5.37 9.32 7.62
C PRO A 274 -4.79 9.95 6.35
N ILE A 275 -3.57 9.55 6.03
CA ILE A 275 -2.96 9.83 4.74
C ILE A 275 -3.49 8.80 3.75
N LYS A 276 -4.07 9.27 2.67
CA LYS A 276 -4.57 8.45 1.56
C LYS A 276 -4.25 9.13 0.22
N PRO A 277 -3.88 8.34 -0.82
CA PRO A 277 -3.54 6.92 -0.73
C PRO A 277 -2.30 6.70 0.15
N GLU A 278 -2.04 5.46 0.61
CA GLU A 278 -0.77 5.15 1.27
C GLU A 278 0.35 4.93 0.26
N VAL A 279 0.05 4.33 -0.88
CA VAL A 279 1.02 4.07 -1.96
C VAL A 279 0.37 4.33 -3.31
N VAL A 280 1.20 4.45 -4.34
CA VAL A 280 0.75 4.51 -5.73
C VAL A 280 1.41 3.40 -6.54
N CYS A 281 0.64 2.74 -7.40
CA CYS A 281 1.12 1.77 -8.36
C CYS A 281 0.79 2.24 -9.79
N ASP A 282 1.28 1.54 -10.81
CA ASP A 282 1.03 1.93 -12.18
C ASP A 282 -0.45 1.77 -12.55
N GLY A 283 -1.09 2.89 -12.89
CA GLY A 283 -2.49 2.98 -13.31
C GLY A 283 -2.67 3.54 -14.72
N GLY A 284 -1.59 3.60 -15.49
CA GLY A 284 -1.66 4.12 -16.85
C GLY A 284 -1.80 5.64 -16.93
N ASN A 285 -2.19 6.13 -18.12
CA ASN A 285 -2.17 7.55 -18.46
C ASN A 285 -3.37 7.93 -19.33
N VAL A 286 -3.62 9.22 -19.46
CA VAL A 286 -4.58 9.81 -20.40
C VAL A 286 -3.83 10.41 -21.57
N ALA A 287 -4.33 10.24 -22.78
CA ALA A 287 -3.82 10.91 -23.96
C ALA A 287 -4.54 12.23 -24.21
N SER A 288 -3.80 13.23 -24.71
CA SER A 288 -4.35 14.56 -25.03
C SER A 288 -3.78 15.10 -26.35
N ASP A 289 -4.63 15.72 -27.16
CA ASP A 289 -4.24 16.53 -28.32
C ASP A 289 -4.24 18.04 -27.99
N GLY A 290 -4.40 18.40 -26.71
CA GLY A 290 -4.53 19.78 -26.23
C GLY A 290 -5.97 20.32 -26.24
N LYS A 291 -6.94 19.55 -26.76
CA LYS A 291 -8.37 19.88 -26.77
C LYS A 291 -9.23 18.73 -26.29
N ASN A 292 -8.91 17.53 -26.73
CA ASN A 292 -9.65 16.31 -26.42
C ASN A 292 -8.77 15.43 -25.53
N LEU A 293 -9.42 14.65 -24.69
CA LEU A 293 -8.80 13.63 -23.84
C LEU A 293 -9.26 12.25 -24.31
N ILE A 294 -8.40 11.26 -24.17
CA ILE A 294 -8.73 9.85 -24.41
C ILE A 294 -8.27 9.06 -23.20
N SER A 295 -9.22 8.53 -22.45
CA SER A 295 -8.97 7.58 -21.37
C SER A 295 -8.92 6.15 -21.90
N GLY A 296 -8.13 5.28 -21.27
CA GLY A 296 -8.06 3.87 -21.60
C GLY A 296 -7.46 3.58 -22.98
N MET A 297 -6.56 4.44 -23.47
CA MET A 297 -5.78 4.14 -24.67
C MET A 297 -4.91 2.91 -24.40
N ASP A 298 -4.93 1.94 -25.31
CA ASP A 298 -4.28 0.63 -25.10
C ASP A 298 -2.80 0.76 -24.78
N GLU A 299 -2.05 1.63 -25.49
CA GLU A 299 -0.63 1.85 -25.27
C GLU A 299 -0.29 2.47 -23.91
N LEU A 300 -1.22 3.21 -23.34
CA LEU A 300 -1.09 3.89 -22.05
C LEU A 300 -1.77 3.14 -20.89
N SER A 301 -2.22 1.91 -21.15
CA SER A 301 -2.93 1.05 -20.22
C SER A 301 -2.14 -0.23 -19.97
N LYS A 302 -2.48 -0.95 -18.91
CA LYS A 302 -1.83 -2.21 -18.57
C LYS A 302 -2.49 -3.38 -19.31
N LEU A 303 -1.70 -4.20 -19.99
CA LEU A 303 -2.18 -5.43 -20.65
C LEU A 303 -2.64 -6.43 -19.60
N THR A 304 -3.80 -7.04 -19.81
CA THR A 304 -4.43 -7.99 -18.90
C THR A 304 -5.28 -9.03 -19.64
N LEU A 305 -6.13 -9.75 -18.92
CA LEU A 305 -6.93 -10.87 -19.43
C LEU A 305 -8.37 -10.44 -19.71
N SER A 306 -8.92 -10.92 -20.83
CA SER A 306 -10.27 -10.61 -21.28
C SER A 306 -11.30 -11.60 -20.72
N LYS A 307 -12.50 -11.10 -20.42
CA LYS A 307 -13.65 -11.94 -20.09
C LYS A 307 -14.18 -12.75 -21.27
N ASP A 308 -13.99 -12.29 -22.49
CA ASP A 308 -14.59 -12.87 -23.71
C ASP A 308 -13.56 -13.72 -24.48
N ILE A 309 -13.27 -14.89 -23.92
CA ILE A 309 -12.26 -15.82 -24.42
C ILE A 309 -12.53 -16.34 -25.86
N ASN A 310 -13.75 -16.21 -26.37
CA ASN A 310 -14.08 -16.63 -27.74
C ASN A 310 -13.71 -15.55 -28.78
N ARG A 311 -13.55 -14.30 -28.35
CA ARG A 311 -13.21 -13.18 -29.21
C ARG A 311 -11.77 -12.74 -29.07
N ARG A 312 -11.25 -12.69 -27.84
CA ARG A 312 -9.87 -12.32 -27.51
C ARG A 312 -9.51 -12.83 -26.11
N LEU A 313 -8.25 -13.18 -25.88
CA LEU A 313 -7.74 -13.59 -24.57
C LEU A 313 -7.23 -12.40 -23.77
N PHE A 314 -6.75 -11.37 -24.44
CA PHE A 314 -6.14 -10.20 -23.82
C PHE A 314 -7.05 -8.98 -23.88
N ASP A 315 -6.88 -8.09 -22.93
CA ASP A 315 -7.58 -6.84 -22.77
C ASP A 315 -6.66 -5.82 -22.12
N THR A 316 -7.13 -4.60 -21.87
CA THR A 316 -6.39 -3.60 -21.11
C THR A 316 -7.18 -3.14 -19.89
N ILE A 317 -6.46 -2.68 -18.86
CA ILE A 317 -7.02 -2.08 -17.65
C ILE A 317 -6.18 -0.85 -17.26
N TRP A 318 -6.83 0.16 -16.69
CA TRP A 318 -6.22 1.41 -16.29
C TRP A 318 -6.77 1.94 -14.97
N ALA A 319 -6.39 3.15 -14.60
CA ALA A 319 -6.80 3.90 -13.43
C ALA A 319 -6.39 3.21 -12.10
N THR A 320 -7.00 3.63 -11.00
CA THR A 320 -6.66 3.11 -9.66
C THR A 320 -7.03 1.65 -9.49
N SER A 321 -7.86 1.07 -10.34
CA SER A 321 -8.16 -0.37 -10.39
C SER A 321 -6.92 -1.17 -10.79
N ALA A 322 -6.23 -0.81 -11.87
CA ALA A 322 -5.00 -1.45 -12.30
C ALA A 322 -3.92 -1.37 -11.21
N ALA A 323 -3.76 -0.19 -10.62
CA ALA A 323 -2.84 0.06 -9.52
C ALA A 323 -3.14 -0.83 -8.29
N THR A 324 -4.42 -0.99 -7.94
CA THR A 324 -4.89 -1.82 -6.81
C THR A 324 -4.61 -3.30 -7.04
N ALA A 325 -4.86 -3.80 -8.25
CA ALA A 325 -4.54 -5.17 -8.62
C ALA A 325 -3.03 -5.44 -8.54
N GLN A 326 -2.20 -4.50 -9.03
CA GLN A 326 -0.75 -4.59 -8.92
C GLN A 326 -0.27 -4.61 -7.46
N CYS A 327 -0.80 -3.75 -6.61
CA CYS A 327 -0.46 -3.73 -5.18
C CYS A 327 -0.88 -5.04 -4.48
N SER A 328 -1.98 -5.65 -4.91
CA SER A 328 -2.45 -6.95 -4.41
C SER A 328 -1.50 -8.07 -4.81
N TYR A 329 -0.99 -8.08 -6.05
CA TYR A 329 0.09 -8.97 -6.49
C TYR A 329 1.34 -8.83 -5.59
N LEU A 330 1.84 -7.59 -5.38
CA LEU A 330 3.01 -7.34 -4.54
C LEU A 330 2.82 -7.84 -3.11
N SER A 331 1.61 -7.65 -2.56
CA SER A 331 1.25 -8.09 -1.22
C SER A 331 1.19 -9.62 -1.11
N ALA A 332 0.69 -10.31 -2.15
CA ALA A 332 0.64 -11.76 -2.21
C ALA A 332 2.05 -12.36 -2.31
N GLU A 333 2.91 -11.80 -3.14
CA GLU A 333 4.32 -12.19 -3.25
C GLU A 333 5.08 -12.05 -1.93
N LEU A 334 4.85 -10.98 -1.16
CA LEU A 334 5.45 -10.82 0.16
C LEU A 334 4.92 -11.86 1.15
N MET A 335 3.62 -12.10 1.17
CA MET A 335 3.00 -13.07 2.06
C MET A 335 3.43 -14.51 1.72
N ALA A 336 3.69 -14.80 0.45
CA ALA A 336 4.20 -16.10 0.00
C ALA A 336 5.63 -16.37 0.50
N VAL A 337 6.50 -15.36 0.48
CA VAL A 337 7.88 -15.49 1.00
C VAL A 337 7.89 -15.65 2.52
N TYR A 338 6.97 -15.01 3.22
CA TYR A 338 6.90 -15.01 4.69
C TYR A 338 5.52 -15.48 5.19
N PRO A 339 5.21 -16.78 5.10
CA PRO A 339 3.85 -17.28 5.36
C PRO A 339 3.32 -17.08 6.78
N SER A 340 4.18 -16.83 7.77
CA SER A 340 3.79 -16.56 9.17
C SER A 340 3.55 -15.08 9.46
N MET A 341 3.79 -14.20 8.48
CA MET A 341 3.70 -12.76 8.64
C MET A 341 2.26 -12.30 8.84
N LYS A 342 2.08 -11.35 9.75
CA LYS A 342 0.76 -10.75 10.01
C LYS A 342 0.35 -9.77 8.90
N PRO A 343 -0.94 -9.55 8.68
CA PRO A 343 -1.43 -8.56 7.72
C PRO A 343 -0.86 -7.15 7.95
N GLU A 344 -0.71 -6.73 9.21
CA GLU A 344 -0.07 -5.46 9.57
C GLU A 344 1.38 -5.38 9.08
N THR A 345 2.09 -6.52 9.05
CA THR A 345 3.49 -6.58 8.61
C THR A 345 3.59 -6.48 7.09
N VAL A 346 2.72 -7.18 6.36
CA VAL A 346 2.65 -7.06 4.89
C VAL A 346 2.38 -5.60 4.51
N ARG A 347 1.37 -4.96 5.15
CA ARG A 347 1.07 -3.54 4.94
C ARG A 347 2.26 -2.64 5.28
N ALA A 348 2.96 -2.94 6.38
CA ALA A 348 4.16 -2.18 6.75
C ALA A 348 5.26 -2.29 5.71
N LEU A 349 5.55 -3.48 5.17
CA LEU A 349 6.60 -3.70 4.18
C LEU A 349 6.30 -3.04 2.83
N ILE A 350 5.06 -3.08 2.36
CA ILE A 350 4.64 -2.36 1.16
C ILE A 350 4.94 -0.85 1.31
N VAL A 351 4.49 -0.24 2.40
CA VAL A 351 4.73 1.19 2.67
C VAL A 351 6.21 1.49 2.93
N HIS A 352 6.91 0.60 3.64
CA HIS A 352 8.33 0.75 3.97
C HIS A 352 9.23 0.74 2.73
N SER A 353 8.89 -0.08 1.75
CA SER A 353 9.62 -0.17 0.49
C SER A 353 9.34 0.99 -0.47
N ALA A 354 8.27 1.72 -0.26
CA ALA A 354 7.81 2.75 -1.18
C ALA A 354 8.77 3.95 -1.26
N ARG A 355 8.95 4.48 -2.48
CA ARG A 355 9.79 5.66 -2.76
C ARG A 355 9.06 6.57 -3.75
N TRP A 356 9.16 7.87 -3.52
CA TRP A 356 8.74 8.86 -4.52
C TRP A 356 9.70 8.85 -5.71
N THR A 357 9.15 8.97 -6.90
CA THR A 357 9.94 9.22 -8.10
C THR A 357 10.47 10.66 -8.09
N THR A 358 11.49 10.91 -8.90
CA THR A 358 11.99 12.28 -9.09
C THR A 358 10.89 13.19 -9.65
N GLN A 359 10.05 12.67 -10.52
CA GLN A 359 8.95 13.40 -11.14
C GLN A 359 7.87 13.80 -10.13
N MET A 360 7.46 12.91 -9.22
CA MET A 360 6.54 13.25 -8.11
C MET A 360 7.11 14.35 -7.22
N ILE A 361 8.42 14.26 -6.90
CA ILE A 361 9.10 15.29 -6.09
C ILE A 361 9.09 16.64 -6.82
N ASN A 362 9.37 16.65 -8.11
CA ASN A 362 9.33 17.86 -8.93
C ASN A 362 7.91 18.43 -9.04
N GLN A 363 6.91 17.56 -9.15
CA GLN A 363 5.51 17.93 -9.34
C GLN A 363 4.89 18.52 -8.06
N PHE A 364 5.14 17.93 -6.88
CA PHE A 364 4.45 18.26 -5.63
C PHE A 364 5.37 18.62 -4.47
N GLY A 365 6.67 18.33 -4.55
CA GLY A 365 7.63 18.53 -3.47
C GLY A 365 8.10 19.97 -3.29
N PHE A 366 7.86 20.85 -4.26
CA PHE A 366 8.32 22.23 -4.24
C PHE A 366 7.17 23.25 -4.10
N PRO A 367 7.47 24.40 -3.51
CA PRO A 367 8.68 24.69 -2.76
C PRO A 367 8.74 23.93 -1.43
N ASP A 368 9.88 23.33 -1.08
CA ASP A 368 10.07 22.67 0.22
C ASP A 368 10.23 23.71 1.35
N THR A 369 9.35 24.68 1.37
CA THR A 369 9.29 25.67 2.43
C THR A 369 8.56 25.06 3.62
N LYS A 370 9.34 24.61 4.61
CA LYS A 370 8.83 24.23 5.95
C LYS A 370 7.75 23.15 5.96
N ASN A 371 7.97 22.04 5.28
CA ASN A 371 7.09 20.86 5.27
C ASN A 371 5.83 20.96 4.38
N ILE A 372 5.60 22.01 3.61
CA ILE A 372 4.44 22.09 2.72
C ILE A 372 4.57 21.10 1.56
N GLY A 373 5.71 21.10 0.87
CA GLY A 373 5.96 20.16 -0.23
C GLY A 373 5.91 18.71 0.22
N ARG A 374 6.48 18.39 1.39
CA ARG A 374 6.43 17.04 1.98
C ARG A 374 5.01 16.61 2.31
N LYS A 375 4.20 17.53 2.85
CA LYS A 375 2.77 17.27 3.11
C LYS A 375 2.00 17.04 1.81
N ASN A 376 2.26 17.84 0.78
CA ASN A 376 1.61 17.71 -0.53
C ASN A 376 1.95 16.36 -1.17
N LEU A 377 3.24 15.99 -1.25
CA LEU A 377 3.68 14.67 -1.71
C LEU A 377 2.95 13.54 -0.99
N LEU A 378 2.93 13.61 0.36
CA LEU A 378 2.34 12.57 1.19
C LEU A 378 0.83 12.44 1.00
N ARG A 379 0.11 13.57 0.83
CA ARG A 379 -1.34 13.60 0.62
C ARG A 379 -1.78 13.30 -0.82
N THR A 380 -0.84 13.35 -1.75
CA THR A 380 -1.06 13.13 -3.20
C THR A 380 -0.58 11.75 -3.63
N CYS A 381 0.67 11.42 -3.34
CA CYS A 381 1.33 10.18 -3.78
C CYS A 381 1.55 9.17 -2.64
N GLY A 382 1.01 9.42 -1.44
CA GLY A 382 1.29 8.59 -0.28
C GLY A 382 2.78 8.52 0.02
N TYR A 383 3.27 7.34 0.36
CA TYR A 383 4.70 7.09 0.57
C TYR A 383 5.46 6.82 -0.73
N GLY A 384 4.78 6.85 -1.89
CA GLY A 384 5.34 6.64 -3.22
C GLY A 384 5.07 5.26 -3.80
N VAL A 385 5.94 4.81 -4.71
CA VAL A 385 5.83 3.53 -5.43
C VAL A 385 6.48 2.41 -4.62
N PRO A 386 5.76 1.34 -4.26
CA PRO A 386 6.32 0.18 -3.58
C PRO A 386 7.34 -0.55 -4.47
N ASN A 387 8.35 -1.15 -3.84
CA ASN A 387 9.36 -1.96 -4.52
C ASN A 387 9.47 -3.33 -3.85
N LEU A 388 9.20 -4.40 -4.61
CA LEU A 388 9.15 -5.75 -4.09
C LEU A 388 10.52 -6.25 -3.62
N GLU A 389 11.61 -5.93 -4.34
CA GLU A 389 12.97 -6.35 -3.99
C GLU A 389 13.42 -5.69 -2.69
N ILE A 390 13.08 -4.41 -2.51
CA ILE A 390 13.32 -3.71 -1.24
C ILE A 390 12.49 -4.34 -0.10
N ALA A 391 11.25 -4.70 -0.38
CA ALA A 391 10.36 -5.29 0.61
C ALA A 391 10.78 -6.71 1.01
N LYS A 392 11.30 -7.51 0.06
CA LYS A 392 11.86 -8.87 0.29
C LYS A 392 13.24 -8.86 0.92
N ASP A 393 13.88 -7.72 1.08
CA ASP A 393 15.23 -7.57 1.69
C ASP A 393 16.34 -8.32 0.93
N THR A 394 16.39 -8.13 -0.40
CA THR A 394 17.34 -8.85 -1.27
C THR A 394 18.66 -8.12 -1.54
N LEU A 395 18.87 -6.95 -0.91
CA LEU A 395 20.05 -6.10 -1.16
C LEU A 395 21.06 -6.13 0.00
N ASN A 396 22.35 -6.30 -0.29
CA ASN A 396 23.42 -6.45 0.70
C ASN A 396 23.66 -5.22 1.60
N ASN A 397 23.41 -4.01 1.10
CA ASN A 397 23.60 -2.76 1.83
C ASN A 397 22.39 -2.34 2.68
N ARG A 398 21.43 -3.24 2.86
CA ARG A 398 20.16 -2.96 3.53
C ARG A 398 19.64 -4.22 4.21
N VAL A 399 19.11 -4.08 5.42
CA VAL A 399 18.44 -5.18 6.14
C VAL A 399 17.15 -4.66 6.77
N ASN A 400 16.05 -5.35 6.53
CA ASN A 400 14.78 -5.08 7.18
C ASN A 400 14.72 -5.80 8.55
N MET A 401 14.76 -5.04 9.62
CA MET A 401 14.51 -5.55 10.97
C MET A 401 13.00 -5.53 11.22
N ILE A 402 12.38 -6.71 11.25
CA ILE A 402 10.93 -6.85 11.42
C ILE A 402 10.63 -7.27 12.86
N ILE A 403 9.73 -6.54 13.51
CA ILE A 403 9.28 -6.82 14.87
C ILE A 403 7.76 -6.85 14.90
N GLU A 404 7.18 -7.99 15.25
CA GLU A 404 5.76 -8.11 15.53
C GLU A 404 5.53 -8.10 17.05
N GLY A 405 4.76 -7.14 17.52
CA GLY A 405 4.48 -6.94 18.94
C GLY A 405 3.00 -6.84 19.26
N GLU A 406 2.67 -6.91 20.54
CA GLU A 406 1.34 -6.67 21.05
C GLU A 406 1.46 -5.85 22.32
N LEU A 407 0.84 -4.67 22.37
CA LEU A 407 0.94 -3.70 23.45
C LEU A 407 -0.43 -3.52 24.10
N GLN A 408 -0.51 -3.50 25.43
CA GLN A 408 -1.71 -3.13 26.19
C GLN A 408 -1.68 -1.63 26.50
N PRO A 409 -2.45 -0.79 25.73
CA PRO A 409 -2.31 0.66 25.85
C PRO A 409 -2.81 1.24 27.17
N TYR A 410 -3.82 0.61 27.77
CA TYR A 410 -4.52 1.15 28.95
C TYR A 410 -4.73 0.11 30.04
N GLU A 411 -4.99 0.62 31.25
CA GLU A 411 -5.46 -0.17 32.40
C GLU A 411 -6.41 0.68 33.25
N LYS A 412 -7.26 0.01 34.03
CA LYS A 412 -8.11 0.67 35.02
C LYS A 412 -7.43 0.67 36.38
N LYS A 413 -7.14 1.86 36.92
CA LYS A 413 -6.66 2.04 38.30
C LYS A 413 -7.74 2.80 39.10
N GLY A 414 -8.42 2.09 40.02
CA GLY A 414 -9.54 2.66 40.77
C GLY A 414 -10.70 3.08 39.85
N SER A 415 -11.09 4.34 39.89
CA SER A 415 -12.17 4.92 39.07
C SER A 415 -11.70 5.42 37.69
N SER A 416 -10.41 5.58 37.46
CA SER A 416 -9.85 6.16 36.24
C SER A 416 -9.18 5.11 35.35
N THR A 417 -9.14 5.40 34.05
CA THR A 417 -8.37 4.62 33.08
C THR A 417 -7.12 5.39 32.72
N LYS A 418 -5.95 4.77 32.90
CA LYS A 418 -4.64 5.37 32.67
C LYS A 418 -3.93 4.67 31.51
N MET A 419 -2.88 5.31 30.94
CA MET A 419 -1.90 4.68 30.07
C MET A 419 -1.16 3.60 30.87
N LYS A 420 -0.88 2.43 30.24
CA LYS A 420 -0.28 1.31 30.97
C LYS A 420 1.20 1.12 30.64
N GLU A 421 1.50 0.84 29.39
CA GLU A 421 2.85 0.41 29.00
C GLU A 421 3.29 0.98 27.65
N MET A 422 4.60 1.04 27.46
CA MET A 422 5.28 1.25 26.18
C MET A 422 6.29 0.13 25.97
N HIS A 423 6.64 -0.13 24.73
CA HIS A 423 7.70 -1.07 24.37
C HIS A 423 8.97 -0.32 23.99
N ILE A 424 10.09 -0.70 24.60
CA ILE A 424 11.42 -0.26 24.23
C ILE A 424 12.11 -1.42 23.51
N HIS A 425 12.48 -1.20 22.28
CA HIS A 425 13.18 -2.17 21.44
C HIS A 425 14.65 -1.78 21.34
N THR A 426 15.54 -2.64 21.82
CA THR A 426 16.96 -2.57 21.49
C THR A 426 17.16 -3.35 20.19
N LEU A 427 17.52 -2.66 19.15
CA LEU A 427 17.67 -3.23 17.82
C LEU A 427 19.02 -3.93 17.67
N PRO A 428 19.17 -4.90 16.76
CA PRO A 428 20.44 -5.51 16.41
C PRO A 428 21.30 -4.52 15.60
N TRP A 429 21.77 -3.48 16.27
CA TRP A 429 22.35 -2.31 15.64
C TRP A 429 23.79 -2.54 15.19
N PRO A 430 24.21 -2.15 13.96
CA PRO A 430 25.57 -2.37 13.45
C PRO A 430 26.52 -1.24 13.90
N GLU A 431 26.67 -1.06 15.21
CA GLU A 431 27.43 0.05 15.80
C GLU A 431 28.85 0.17 15.26
N SER A 432 29.59 -0.95 15.17
CA SER A 432 30.96 -0.96 14.69
C SER A 432 31.09 -0.51 13.23
N VAL A 433 30.17 -0.95 12.36
CA VAL A 433 30.15 -0.52 10.97
C VAL A 433 29.81 0.96 10.86
N LEU A 434 28.78 1.42 11.58
CA LEU A 434 28.41 2.84 11.58
C LEU A 434 29.53 3.74 12.12
N GLN A 435 30.30 3.29 13.12
CA GLN A 435 31.45 4.03 13.62
C GLN A 435 32.56 4.18 12.56
N THR A 436 32.80 3.16 11.73
CA THR A 436 33.80 3.24 10.65
C THR A 436 33.39 4.16 9.50
N LEU A 437 32.09 4.41 9.35
CA LEU A 437 31.56 5.35 8.33
C LEU A 437 31.61 6.81 8.77
N GLU A 438 31.97 7.09 10.02
CA GLU A 438 32.19 8.43 10.58
C GLU A 438 31.09 9.45 10.22
N ASN A 439 31.44 10.45 9.41
CA ASN A 439 30.56 11.55 8.99
C ASN A 439 29.71 11.24 7.76
N THR A 440 29.75 10.02 7.23
CA THR A 440 28.88 9.61 6.13
C THR A 440 27.42 9.74 6.53
N MET A 441 26.61 10.39 5.70
CA MET A 441 25.16 10.52 5.94
C MET A 441 24.48 9.17 5.71
N VAL A 442 23.73 8.71 6.70
CA VAL A 442 23.02 7.43 6.71
C VAL A 442 21.56 7.67 7.01
N LYS A 443 20.70 6.85 6.42
CA LYS A 443 19.24 6.93 6.60
C LYS A 443 18.74 5.74 7.42
N VAL A 444 17.92 6.04 8.42
CA VAL A 444 17.13 5.02 9.15
C VAL A 444 15.67 5.24 8.81
N ARG A 445 15.08 4.27 8.13
CA ARG A 445 13.65 4.27 7.86
C ARG A 445 12.95 3.45 8.93
N VAL A 446 11.84 3.98 9.45
CA VAL A 446 10.99 3.29 10.43
C VAL A 446 9.56 3.31 9.95
N THR A 447 8.91 2.15 9.93
CA THR A 447 7.49 2.02 9.61
C THR A 447 6.78 1.23 10.69
N LEU A 448 5.73 1.83 11.26
CA LEU A 448 4.86 1.24 12.27
C LEU A 448 3.47 1.06 11.68
N SER A 449 2.93 -0.15 11.71
CA SER A 449 1.59 -0.50 11.23
C SER A 449 0.80 -1.23 12.30
N TYR A 450 -0.46 -0.87 12.48
CA TYR A 450 -1.40 -1.53 13.40
C TYR A 450 -2.83 -1.32 12.89
N PHE A 451 -3.76 -2.20 13.30
CA PHE A 451 -5.17 -2.07 12.93
C PHE A 451 -5.98 -1.57 14.12
N ILE A 452 -6.75 -0.51 13.91
CA ILE A 452 -7.64 0.06 14.93
C ILE A 452 -8.99 -0.67 14.92
N GLU A 453 -9.62 -0.78 16.09
CA GLU A 453 -11.05 -1.08 16.21
C GLU A 453 -11.82 0.24 16.10
N PRO A 454 -12.77 0.38 15.14
CA PRO A 454 -13.53 1.61 14.98
C PRO A 454 -14.45 1.87 16.16
N GLY A 455 -14.68 3.13 16.50
CA GLY A 455 -15.55 3.52 17.61
C GLY A 455 -17.02 3.19 17.30
N PRO A 456 -17.72 2.36 18.09
CA PRO A 456 -19.10 1.96 17.80
C PRO A 456 -20.05 3.17 17.73
N GLY A 457 -20.69 3.36 16.57
CA GLY A 457 -21.65 4.43 16.32
C GLY A 457 -21.08 5.85 16.38
N GLN A 458 -19.74 6.01 16.40
CA GLN A 458 -19.10 7.30 16.55
C GLN A 458 -18.06 7.51 15.45
N LYS A 459 -18.11 8.66 14.80
CA LYS A 459 -17.20 9.03 13.70
C LYS A 459 -16.47 10.35 13.97
N GLY A 460 -16.30 10.69 15.27
CA GLY A 460 -15.68 11.94 15.70
C GLY A 460 -14.18 11.80 15.95
N TRP A 461 -13.58 12.92 16.38
CA TRP A 461 -12.14 13.01 16.65
C TRP A 461 -11.79 13.23 18.12
N LYS A 462 -12.69 13.78 18.93
CA LYS A 462 -12.40 14.19 20.31
C LYS A 462 -13.13 13.35 21.35
N ASN A 463 -12.49 13.09 22.48
CA ASN A 463 -13.03 12.45 23.67
C ASN A 463 -13.70 11.10 23.35
N LYS A 464 -14.82 10.80 23.97
CA LYS A 464 -15.60 9.57 23.75
C LYS A 464 -16.10 9.37 22.31
N TYR A 465 -16.02 10.38 21.47
CA TYR A 465 -16.40 10.34 20.06
C TYR A 465 -15.24 9.98 19.14
N ARG A 466 -14.06 9.68 19.67
CA ARG A 466 -12.90 9.27 18.86
C ARG A 466 -13.21 8.03 18.05
N TYR A 467 -12.79 8.06 16.80
CA TYR A 467 -12.97 6.93 15.89
C TYR A 467 -12.00 5.77 16.21
N PRO A 468 -10.68 5.99 16.32
CA PRO A 468 -9.74 4.90 16.57
C PRO A 468 -9.80 4.43 18.03
N SER A 469 -9.68 3.09 18.22
CA SER A 469 -9.61 2.43 19.53
C SER A 469 -8.46 2.93 20.38
N SER A 470 -7.30 3.01 19.79
CA SER A 470 -6.03 3.54 20.30
C SER A 470 -5.18 3.96 19.11
N GLY A 471 -4.22 4.83 19.32
CA GLY A 471 -3.14 5.04 18.37
C GLY A 471 -1.82 4.51 18.94
N LEU A 472 -0.86 4.24 18.07
CA LEU A 472 0.53 4.01 18.44
C LEU A 472 1.41 5.03 17.74
N ARG A 473 2.50 5.38 18.39
CA ARG A 473 3.57 6.21 17.81
C ARG A 473 4.92 5.59 18.08
N PHE A 474 5.93 6.03 17.36
CA PHE A 474 7.31 5.64 17.60
C PHE A 474 8.23 6.85 17.71
N ASP A 475 9.35 6.66 18.39
CA ASP A 475 10.49 7.56 18.35
C ASP A 475 11.80 6.79 18.61
N ILE A 476 12.91 7.35 18.19
CA ILE A 476 14.24 6.76 18.34
C ILE A 476 15.04 7.50 19.43
N LYS A 477 15.90 6.77 20.13
CA LYS A 477 16.83 7.34 21.11
C LYS A 477 17.82 8.28 20.39
N ARG A 478 17.96 9.50 20.90
CA ARG A 478 18.90 10.49 20.35
C ARG A 478 20.35 10.05 20.64
N PRO A 479 21.36 10.46 19.86
CA PRO A 479 22.76 10.12 20.09
C PRO A 479 23.10 10.45 21.54
N ASN A 480 23.42 11.23 22.18
CA ASN A 480 23.88 11.52 23.53
C ASN A 480 22.81 11.33 24.67
N GLU A 481 21.69 10.67 24.40
CA GLU A 481 20.62 10.41 25.37
C GLU A 481 20.86 9.05 26.06
N THR A 482 20.74 8.98 27.41
CA THR A 482 20.69 7.68 28.09
C THR A 482 19.34 7.01 27.87
N ILE A 483 19.25 5.71 28.19
CA ILE A 483 17.98 4.98 28.10
C ILE A 483 16.95 5.57 29.05
N GLU A 484 17.35 5.96 30.25
CA GLU A 484 16.49 6.57 31.26
C GLU A 484 15.98 7.94 30.81
N GLN A 485 16.84 8.76 30.23
CA GLN A 485 16.46 10.06 29.64
C GLN A 485 15.48 9.88 28.48
N PHE A 486 15.72 8.88 27.63
CA PHE A 486 14.82 8.52 26.54
C PHE A 486 13.44 8.11 27.07
N GLN A 487 13.38 7.20 28.06
CA GLN A 487 12.13 6.78 28.70
C GLN A 487 11.39 7.97 29.33
N GLN A 488 12.08 8.86 30.03
CA GLN A 488 11.49 10.07 30.60
C GLN A 488 10.92 11.00 29.53
N ARG A 489 11.61 11.16 28.40
CA ARG A 489 11.14 11.95 27.28
C ARG A 489 9.88 11.36 26.68
N ILE A 490 9.81 10.05 26.43
CA ILE A 490 8.63 9.38 25.91
C ILE A 490 7.46 9.47 26.91
N ASN A 491 7.71 9.25 28.20
CA ASN A 491 6.69 9.42 29.26
C ASN A 491 6.10 10.86 29.27
N LYS A 492 6.94 11.88 29.09
CA LYS A 492 6.48 13.28 29.02
C LYS A 492 5.59 13.50 27.77
N LEU A 493 5.98 12.96 26.62
CA LEU A 493 5.20 13.04 25.39
C LEU A 493 3.78 12.43 25.53
N MET A 494 3.65 11.34 26.30
CA MET A 494 2.37 10.66 26.51
C MET A 494 1.46 11.34 27.52
N ARG A 495 2.01 12.07 28.49
CA ARG A 495 1.21 12.78 29.52
C ARG A 495 0.49 13.99 28.97
N ASP A 496 1.04 14.61 27.96
CA ASP A 496 0.49 15.81 27.35
C ASP A 496 -0.63 15.44 26.36
N ASP A 497 -1.83 15.19 26.88
CA ASP A 497 -3.04 14.92 26.09
C ASP A 497 -3.38 16.08 25.11
N ASN A 498 -2.87 17.30 25.40
CA ASN A 498 -2.95 18.49 24.57
C ASN A 498 -1.68 18.70 23.74
N TYR A 499 -0.79 17.70 23.68
CA TYR A 499 0.43 17.81 22.90
C TYR A 499 0.10 18.27 21.47
N GLN A 500 0.27 19.54 21.23
CA GLN A 500 0.12 20.12 19.91
C GLN A 500 1.20 19.49 19.04
N ARG A 501 0.76 18.75 18.02
CA ARG A 501 1.62 18.21 16.99
C ARG A 501 2.65 19.28 16.60
N GLY A 502 3.89 19.14 17.00
CA GLY A 502 4.95 20.07 16.61
C GLY A 502 5.90 20.60 17.67
N SER A 503 5.81 20.16 18.94
CA SER A 503 6.74 20.60 19.98
C SER A 503 7.97 19.68 20.18
N SER A 504 8.06 18.50 19.54
CA SER A 504 9.31 17.76 19.54
C SER A 504 10.22 18.34 18.44
N ILE A 505 11.18 19.12 18.87
CA ILE A 505 12.27 19.64 18.04
C ILE A 505 13.22 18.47 17.76
N ASN A 506 12.84 17.61 16.83
CA ASN A 506 13.72 16.62 16.25
C ASN A 506 13.74 16.85 14.75
N ASN A 507 14.67 17.68 14.32
CA ASN A 507 14.81 18.14 12.94
C ASN A 507 15.30 17.04 11.98
N ASN A 508 15.63 15.85 12.50
CA ASN A 508 16.24 14.78 11.72
C ASN A 508 15.19 13.86 11.05
N TRP A 509 13.93 13.88 11.52
CA TRP A 509 12.84 13.18 10.85
C TRP A 509 12.39 13.96 9.61
N TYR A 510 12.38 13.30 8.45
CA TYR A 510 12.02 13.92 7.17
C TYR A 510 10.59 14.47 7.16
N LEU A 511 9.60 13.67 7.54
CA LEU A 511 8.19 14.09 7.60
C LEU A 511 7.87 14.82 8.91
N GLY A 512 8.44 14.35 10.00
CA GLY A 512 8.17 14.82 11.35
C GLY A 512 6.77 14.44 11.87
N SER A 513 6.57 14.61 13.17
CA SER A 513 5.36 14.15 13.87
C SER A 513 4.04 14.74 13.33
N LYS A 514 4.07 15.96 12.79
CA LYS A 514 2.85 16.60 12.25
C LYS A 514 2.28 15.88 11.04
N ASN A 515 3.14 15.39 10.17
CA ASN A 515 2.73 14.71 8.94
C ASN A 515 2.65 13.18 9.13
N ARG A 516 3.57 12.62 9.93
CA ARG A 516 3.69 11.19 10.17
C ARG A 516 2.58 10.62 11.06
N ASP A 517 2.28 11.27 12.20
CA ASP A 517 1.52 10.66 13.31
C ASP A 517 0.00 10.73 13.10
N VAL A 518 -0.49 10.32 11.91
CA VAL A 518 -1.91 10.26 11.55
C VAL A 518 -2.25 8.92 10.91
N GLY A 519 -3.48 8.42 11.14
CA GLY A 519 -3.90 7.11 10.65
C GLY A 519 -3.38 5.96 11.53
N SER A 520 -3.32 4.76 10.95
CA SER A 520 -2.89 3.51 11.58
C SER A 520 -1.64 2.90 10.96
N ILE A 521 -0.98 3.67 10.09
CA ILE A 521 0.34 3.37 9.54
C ILE A 521 1.17 4.65 9.50
N HIS A 522 2.39 4.57 9.98
CA HIS A 522 3.30 5.69 10.14
C HIS A 522 4.66 5.29 9.58
N SER A 523 5.18 6.03 8.61
CA SER A 523 6.53 5.82 8.09
C SER A 523 7.28 7.13 8.03
N ASP A 524 8.56 7.12 8.41
CA ASP A 524 9.42 8.29 8.34
C ASP A 524 10.89 7.88 8.18
N VAL A 525 11.71 8.81 7.76
CA VAL A 525 13.14 8.63 7.58
C VAL A 525 13.88 9.59 8.50
N TRP A 526 14.79 9.03 9.31
CA TRP A 526 15.78 9.79 10.07
C TRP A 526 17.08 9.83 9.29
N GLU A 527 17.61 11.01 9.08
CA GLU A 527 18.87 11.21 8.38
C GLU A 527 19.87 11.89 9.32
N ASP A 528 21.03 11.25 9.52
CA ASP A 528 22.11 11.75 10.37
C ASP A 528 23.45 11.15 9.95
N THR A 529 24.54 11.62 10.53
CA THR A 529 25.85 11.01 10.35
C THR A 529 25.89 9.61 10.96
N ALA A 530 26.66 8.72 10.36
CA ALA A 530 26.78 7.34 10.81
C ALA A 530 27.26 7.24 12.26
N ILE A 531 28.20 8.07 12.67
CA ILE A 531 28.70 8.12 14.06
C ILE A 531 27.61 8.52 15.06
N ASN A 532 26.72 9.44 14.72
CA ASN A 532 25.58 9.80 15.56
C ASN A 532 24.59 8.65 15.66
N LEU A 533 24.29 8.01 14.53
CA LEU A 533 23.37 6.89 14.46
C LEU A 533 23.91 5.63 15.15
N ALA A 534 25.22 5.45 15.24
CA ALA A 534 25.84 4.34 15.98
C ALA A 534 25.34 4.24 17.44
N GLN A 535 24.94 5.37 18.04
CA GLN A 535 24.43 5.43 19.41
C GLN A 535 22.90 5.35 19.52
N SER A 536 22.18 5.24 18.42
CA SER A 536 20.71 5.41 18.36
C SER A 536 19.92 4.09 18.19
N GLY A 537 20.53 2.94 18.50
CA GLY A 537 19.95 1.61 18.31
C GLY A 537 18.78 1.23 19.25
N VAL A 538 18.06 2.20 19.83
CA VAL A 538 16.93 1.99 20.72
C VAL A 538 15.71 2.76 20.22
N LEU A 539 14.57 2.06 20.07
CA LEU A 539 13.32 2.60 19.57
C LEU A 539 12.18 2.35 20.54
N ALA A 540 11.32 3.33 20.76
CA ALA A 540 10.11 3.20 21.56
C ALA A 540 8.86 3.10 20.66
N VAL A 541 7.94 2.19 21.02
CA VAL A 541 6.56 2.17 20.54
C VAL A 541 5.65 2.47 21.73
N TYR A 542 4.82 3.50 21.62
CA TYR A 542 4.02 4.00 22.73
C TYR A 542 2.61 4.40 22.31
N PRO A 543 1.61 4.24 23.22
CA PRO A 543 0.21 4.51 22.89
C PRO A 543 -0.15 5.98 22.96
N VAL A 544 -1.20 6.34 22.22
CA VAL A 544 -1.93 7.61 22.36
C VAL A 544 -3.40 7.36 22.57
N VAL A 545 -4.11 8.37 23.07
CA VAL A 545 -5.51 8.25 23.51
C VAL A 545 -6.45 7.84 22.38
N GLY A 546 -7.26 6.80 22.63
CA GLY A 546 -8.35 6.35 21.80
C GLY A 546 -9.63 6.06 22.60
N TRP A 547 -10.69 5.59 21.94
CA TRP A 547 -11.97 5.37 22.61
C TRP A 547 -11.92 4.19 23.62
N TRP A 548 -10.98 3.26 23.52
CA TRP A 548 -10.77 2.20 24.53
C TRP A 548 -10.50 2.77 25.91
N ARG A 549 -9.82 3.94 25.99
CA ARG A 549 -9.62 4.68 27.24
C ARG A 549 -10.87 5.46 27.66
N GLU A 550 -11.52 6.13 26.71
CA GLU A 550 -12.58 7.11 26.97
C GLU A 550 -13.96 6.49 27.26
N ARG A 551 -14.23 5.31 26.65
CA ARG A 551 -15.53 4.61 26.77
C ARG A 551 -15.41 3.41 27.72
N THR A 552 -15.19 3.71 29.01
CA THR A 552 -14.95 2.71 30.07
C THR A 552 -16.08 1.70 30.27
N THR A 553 -17.33 2.08 29.92
CA THR A 553 -18.50 1.18 29.97
C THR A 553 -18.39 -0.03 29.04
N LEU A 554 -17.65 0.10 27.95
CA LEU A 554 -17.41 -0.99 27.01
C LEU A 554 -16.31 -1.96 27.45
N LYS A 555 -15.61 -1.67 28.57
CA LYS A 555 -14.57 -2.52 29.20
C LYS A 555 -13.41 -2.91 28.28
N LYS A 556 -13.15 -2.14 27.22
CA LYS A 556 -12.06 -2.39 26.25
C LYS A 556 -10.68 -1.88 26.70
N TYR A 557 -10.59 -1.25 27.86
CA TYR A 557 -9.33 -0.69 28.38
C TYR A 557 -8.26 -1.74 28.71
N ASN A 558 -8.63 -3.03 28.82
CA ASN A 558 -7.67 -4.13 28.98
C ASN A 558 -7.30 -4.81 27.66
N SER A 559 -7.83 -4.34 26.54
CA SER A 559 -7.52 -4.92 25.23
C SER A 559 -6.07 -4.64 24.84
N LYS A 560 -5.52 -5.57 24.07
CA LYS A 560 -4.18 -5.45 23.49
C LYS A 560 -4.28 -5.05 22.03
N LEU A 561 -3.31 -4.28 21.57
CA LEU A 561 -3.19 -3.79 20.21
C LEU A 561 -1.96 -4.42 19.55
N PRO A 562 -2.14 -5.37 18.63
CA PRO A 562 -1.05 -5.90 17.83
C PRO A 562 -0.48 -4.80 16.91
N TYR A 563 0.83 -4.86 16.66
CA TYR A 563 1.51 -3.97 15.73
C TYR A 563 2.67 -4.67 15.03
N SER A 564 3.06 -4.11 13.91
CA SER A 564 4.30 -4.43 13.21
C SER A 564 5.18 -3.19 13.11
N LEU A 565 6.47 -3.39 13.35
CA LEU A 565 7.51 -2.38 13.23
C LEU A 565 8.56 -2.89 12.27
N VAL A 566 8.84 -2.13 11.21
CA VAL A 566 9.91 -2.39 10.26
C VAL A 566 10.94 -1.28 10.35
N VAL A 567 12.20 -1.64 10.52
CA VAL A 567 13.32 -0.68 10.61
C VAL A 567 14.41 -1.08 9.63
N THR A 568 14.86 -0.14 8.81
CA THR A 568 15.96 -0.35 7.86
C THR A 568 17.00 0.73 8.01
N ILE A 569 18.28 0.35 7.93
CA ILE A 569 19.41 1.26 7.80
C ILE A 569 19.86 1.23 6.34
N GLU A 570 19.99 2.39 5.72
CA GLU A 570 20.44 2.55 4.34
C GLU A 570 21.71 3.39 4.30
N THR A 571 22.79 2.84 3.74
CA THR A 571 24.03 3.57 3.46
C THR A 571 24.08 3.99 1.99
N PRO A 572 24.77 5.10 1.65
CA PRO A 572 24.93 5.52 0.26
C PRO A 572 25.87 4.61 -0.53
N ASP A 573 26.76 3.87 0.13
CA ASP A 573 27.69 2.92 -0.48
C ASP A 573 27.11 1.51 -0.45
N GLU A 574 26.87 0.94 -1.62
CA GLU A 574 26.30 -0.41 -1.80
C GLU A 574 27.28 -1.52 -1.41
N ASN A 575 28.57 -1.23 -1.25
CA ASN A 575 29.58 -2.21 -0.83
C ASN A 575 29.68 -2.37 0.69
N VAL A 576 29.00 -1.55 1.46
CA VAL A 576 28.99 -1.65 2.93
C VAL A 576 28.13 -2.85 3.36
N ASP A 577 28.76 -3.83 4.01
CA ASP A 577 28.04 -4.96 4.60
C ASP A 577 27.36 -4.58 5.92
N LEU A 578 26.08 -4.30 5.86
CA LEU A 578 25.21 -4.13 7.04
C LEU A 578 24.54 -5.45 7.44
N TYR A 579 24.41 -6.40 6.52
CA TYR A 579 23.67 -7.65 6.73
C TYR A 579 24.30 -8.52 7.80
N THR A 580 25.58 -8.86 7.67
CA THR A 580 26.28 -9.77 8.57
C THR A 580 26.26 -9.30 10.04
N PRO A 581 26.57 -8.04 10.39
CA PRO A 581 26.52 -7.56 11.77
C PRO A 581 25.11 -7.57 12.36
N ILE A 582 24.07 -7.33 11.57
CA ILE A 582 22.69 -7.29 12.04
C ILE A 582 22.16 -8.71 12.26
N MET A 583 22.42 -9.63 11.34
CA MET A 583 21.95 -11.02 11.43
C MET A 583 22.59 -11.81 12.56
N THR A 584 23.74 -11.40 13.08
CA THR A 584 24.40 -12.02 14.24
C THR A 584 23.82 -11.57 15.58
N LYS A 585 23.01 -10.53 15.61
CA LYS A 585 22.40 -9.97 16.82
C LYS A 585 20.91 -10.29 16.88
N ILE A 586 20.36 -10.42 18.08
CA ILE A 586 18.93 -10.63 18.32
C ILE A 586 18.33 -9.35 18.91
N ALA A 587 17.25 -8.88 18.31
CA ALA A 587 16.50 -7.76 18.87
C ALA A 587 15.90 -8.11 20.24
N SER A 588 16.07 -7.25 21.22
CA SER A 588 15.47 -7.41 22.53
C SER A 588 14.38 -6.38 22.79
N LYS A 589 13.33 -6.79 23.51
CA LYS A 589 12.20 -5.95 23.87
C LYS A 589 12.07 -5.87 25.39
N VAL A 590 11.91 -4.66 25.91
CA VAL A 590 11.56 -4.40 27.29
C VAL A 590 10.20 -3.71 27.36
N THR A 591 9.27 -4.28 28.11
CA THR A 591 7.99 -3.63 28.41
C THR A 591 8.18 -2.71 29.60
N VAL A 592 7.94 -1.41 29.40
CA VAL A 592 8.15 -0.37 30.42
C VAL A 592 6.80 0.20 30.84
N PRO A 593 6.49 0.22 32.15
CA PRO A 593 5.28 0.87 32.64
C PRO A 593 5.35 2.39 32.40
N ILE A 594 4.20 2.97 32.11
CA ILE A 594 4.09 4.42 31.94
C ILE A 594 3.87 5.03 33.33
N ILE A 595 4.74 5.96 33.71
CA ILE A 595 4.61 6.68 34.99
C ILE A 595 3.58 7.79 34.81
N THR A 596 2.50 7.74 35.57
CA THR A 596 1.48 8.78 35.62
C THR A 596 1.71 9.70 36.84
N SER A 597 1.24 10.95 36.76
CA SER A 597 1.49 11.99 37.78
C SER A 597 0.96 11.65 39.19
N ASP A 598 0.12 10.60 39.31
CA ASP A 598 -0.44 10.16 40.58
C ASP A 598 0.38 9.02 41.24
N ASP A 599 1.46 8.59 40.62
CA ASP A 599 2.35 7.54 41.11
C ASP A 599 3.64 8.11 41.79
N THR A 600 3.70 9.47 42.02
CA THR A 600 4.80 10.18 42.73
C THR A 600 4.33 10.79 44.04
#